data_23ca35c6e598fb718e9a9545d9669f81
#
_entry.id   23ca35c6e598fb718e9a9545d9669f81
#
_cell.length_a   1.000
_cell.length_b   1.000
_cell.length_c   1.000
_cell.angle_alpha   90.00
_cell.angle_beta   90.00
_cell.angle_gamma   90.00
#
_symmetry.space_group_name_H-M   'P 1'
#
loop_
_entity.id
_entity.type
_entity.pdbx_description
1 polymer ?
#
loop_
_entity_poly.entity_id
_entity_poly.type
_entity_poly.pdbx_seq_one_letter_code
_entity_poly.pdbx_strand_id
1 'polypeptide(L)'
;MKDYELTPLEREVFAEMARLNNTEPEVIYKTSTHSDWRYIFHYFGYKTRPPLRDISPLARLRELDEVTLYDCQVRDISPLAELTGLRHLTISGGPEFLPCDLTPLKELQTLSLHTTPRCNMPKLPGKLSSLSVTEIDDLECLRGMESLEWLNLNNNPGLSDLSPLAACPNLTELSVVDTAVSDLSPLAGHPSLKEITLSCTKVTDVSPLAAIPTLEMIWLYGTAVEDVSCLASLPRLNDLNLRKTQVVDLSAFKGREHILGIERKKLGLKRAGKSAGEIKTAIEEVRERLEKLGVTPGPPLKRTDITAFQEKTGVKLPKEYAAFLTQIGDGFQVKLDSFLYKFPPLSEVLYNPEGIKKRFSHQEAWVWEDDGSATGRKIAAATTNGQLELVDLGCGQSYRLIVCGGAKGEVWDMADVGIAPYGNGLDFLDWLRDFLDGTAPK
;
A
#
# COMPACT_ATOMS: atom_id res chain seq x y z
N MET A 1 16.66 -22.48 11.29
CA MET A 1 17.47 -21.26 11.00
C MET A 1 18.89 -21.60 11.41
N LYS A 2 19.88 -21.44 10.53
CA LYS A 2 21.29 -21.56 10.94
C LYS A 2 21.62 -20.28 11.71
N ASP A 3 22.14 -20.44 12.94
CA ASP A 3 22.64 -19.31 13.70
C ASP A 3 23.78 -18.67 12.92
N TYR A 4 23.63 -17.37 12.62
CA TYR A 4 24.68 -16.60 11.98
C TYR A 4 25.84 -16.41 12.95
N GLU A 5 27.04 -16.82 12.54
CA GLU A 5 28.24 -16.56 13.31
C GLU A 5 28.87 -15.25 12.89
N LEU A 6 28.87 -14.27 13.80
CA LEU A 6 29.53 -12.99 13.59
C LEU A 6 31.01 -13.19 13.21
N THR A 7 31.49 -12.44 12.25
CA THR A 7 32.92 -12.36 11.92
C THR A 7 33.70 -11.77 13.12
N PRO A 8 35.02 -11.98 13.19
CA PRO A 8 35.82 -11.32 14.22
C PRO A 8 35.70 -9.81 14.23
N LEU A 9 35.63 -9.18 13.06
CA LEU A 9 35.45 -7.74 12.94
C LEU A 9 34.09 -7.26 13.47
N GLU A 10 33.01 -7.97 13.14
CA GLU A 10 31.67 -7.62 13.65
C GLU A 10 31.60 -7.74 15.16
N ARG A 11 32.20 -8.80 15.77
CA ARG A 11 32.26 -8.94 17.22
C ARG A 11 32.99 -7.79 17.88
N GLU A 12 34.13 -7.37 17.31
CA GLU A 12 34.90 -6.24 17.81
C GLU A 12 34.10 -4.93 17.71
N VAL A 13 33.48 -4.65 16.56
CA VAL A 13 32.66 -3.46 16.33
C VAL A 13 31.47 -3.42 17.29
N PHE A 14 30.75 -4.52 17.47
CA PHE A 14 29.60 -4.57 18.38
C PHE A 14 30.00 -4.49 19.84
N ALA A 15 31.15 -5.03 20.23
CA ALA A 15 31.68 -4.86 21.58
C ALA A 15 32.05 -3.40 21.86
N GLU A 16 32.63 -2.71 20.87
CA GLU A 16 32.94 -1.29 21.01
C GLU A 16 31.67 -0.42 21.06
N MET A 17 30.68 -0.70 20.18
CA MET A 17 29.38 -0.05 20.24
C MET A 17 28.70 -0.25 21.59
N ALA A 18 28.72 -1.47 22.14
CA ALA A 18 28.15 -1.77 23.44
C ALA A 18 28.82 -0.95 24.55
N ARG A 19 30.14 -0.86 24.56
CA ARG A 19 30.91 -0.04 25.50
C ARG A 19 30.54 1.44 25.41
N LEU A 20 30.46 2.01 24.19
CA LEU A 20 30.14 3.41 23.95
C LEU A 20 28.69 3.75 24.35
N ASN A 21 27.78 2.81 24.24
CA ASN A 21 26.36 3.00 24.55
C ASN A 21 25.96 2.42 25.94
N ASN A 22 26.92 2.00 26.76
CA ASN A 22 26.71 1.47 28.10
C ASN A 22 25.69 0.30 28.12
N THR A 23 25.88 -0.66 27.23
CA THR A 23 25.04 -1.85 27.06
C THR A 23 25.93 -3.10 26.84
N GLU A 24 25.32 -4.29 26.75
CA GLU A 24 26.03 -5.53 26.50
C GLU A 24 26.10 -5.83 24.98
N PRO A 25 27.22 -6.45 24.49
CA PRO A 25 27.37 -6.79 23.08
C PRO A 25 26.23 -7.64 22.53
N GLU A 26 25.73 -8.61 23.31
CA GLU A 26 24.64 -9.50 22.94
C GLU A 26 23.33 -8.75 22.71
N VAL A 27 23.17 -7.57 23.31
CA VAL A 27 22.02 -6.71 23.10
C VAL A 27 22.07 -6.08 21.72
N ILE A 28 23.26 -5.70 21.25
CA ILE A 28 23.47 -5.09 19.95
C ILE A 28 23.23 -6.11 18.83
N TYR A 29 23.70 -7.34 18.97
CA TYR A 29 23.60 -8.32 17.89
C TYR A 29 22.43 -9.30 17.98
N LYS A 30 21.79 -9.52 19.14
CA LYS A 30 20.58 -10.35 19.24
C LYS A 30 19.38 -9.82 18.46
N THR A 31 19.41 -8.55 18.09
CA THR A 31 18.39 -7.90 17.29
C THR A 31 18.67 -7.93 15.79
N SER A 32 19.82 -8.50 15.35
CA SER A 32 20.30 -8.46 13.97
C SER A 32 20.21 -9.79 13.23
N THR A 33 19.29 -10.71 13.60
CA THR A 33 19.18 -12.00 12.92
C THR A 33 18.09 -12.02 11.87
N HIS A 34 18.48 -11.77 10.60
CA HIS A 34 17.82 -12.38 9.45
C HIS A 34 18.87 -12.90 8.47
N SER A 35 18.57 -14.02 7.84
CA SER A 35 19.44 -15.04 7.29
C SER A 35 20.17 -14.72 5.98
N ASP A 36 20.21 -13.48 5.52
CA ASP A 36 20.99 -13.04 4.34
C ASP A 36 21.72 -11.72 4.60
N TRP A 37 22.62 -11.69 5.52
CA TRP A 37 24.02 -11.31 5.44
C TRP A 37 24.49 -9.87 5.57
N ARG A 38 23.69 -8.82 5.32
CA ARG A 38 24.21 -7.45 5.18
C ARG A 38 23.38 -6.44 5.94
N TYR A 39 22.39 -6.92 6.74
CA TYR A 39 21.44 -6.09 7.46
C TYR A 39 21.83 -5.93 8.92
N ILE A 40 21.99 -4.70 9.40
CA ILE A 40 22.03 -4.40 10.82
C ILE A 40 20.70 -3.81 11.22
N PHE A 41 19.89 -4.61 11.92
CA PHE A 41 18.66 -4.14 12.54
C PHE A 41 18.92 -3.82 14.00
N HIS A 42 18.66 -2.58 14.40
CA HIS A 42 18.67 -2.19 15.79
C HIS A 42 17.26 -1.89 16.25
N TYR A 43 16.61 -2.89 16.86
CA TYR A 43 15.30 -2.74 17.46
C TYR A 43 15.45 -2.58 18.97
N PHE A 44 15.30 -1.35 19.48
CA PHE A 44 15.15 -1.10 20.92
C PHE A 44 13.66 -1.05 21.26
N GLY A 45 13.14 -2.19 21.69
CA GLY A 45 11.78 -2.26 22.21
C GLY A 45 11.63 -1.45 23.48
N TYR A 46 10.59 -0.66 23.52
CA TYR A 46 9.97 0.06 24.63
C TYR A 46 10.55 -0.15 26.04
N LYS A 47 11.08 0.90 26.65
CA LYS A 47 11.23 1.18 28.11
C LYS A 47 12.33 0.51 28.94
N THR A 48 13.17 -0.38 28.47
CA THR A 48 14.05 -1.12 29.38
C THR A 48 15.56 -1.14 29.04
N ARG A 49 16.03 -0.39 28.02
CA ARG A 49 17.44 -0.39 27.61
C ARG A 49 17.92 1.02 27.30
N PRO A 50 19.20 1.37 27.56
CA PRO A 50 19.70 2.65 27.10
C PRO A 50 19.63 2.71 25.58
N PRO A 51 19.07 3.82 25.01
CA PRO A 51 18.98 3.98 23.56
C PRO A 51 20.38 4.13 22.96
N LEU A 52 20.55 3.60 21.74
CA LEU A 52 21.79 3.73 20.98
C LEU A 52 22.04 5.22 20.66
N ARG A 53 23.24 5.71 20.97
CA ARG A 53 23.64 7.12 20.78
C ARG A 53 24.85 7.31 19.91
N ASP A 54 25.80 6.38 19.98
CA ASP A 54 27.05 6.40 19.25
C ASP A 54 27.15 5.17 18.33
N ILE A 55 27.23 5.44 17.04
CA ILE A 55 27.34 4.45 15.96
C ILE A 55 28.69 4.54 15.23
N SER A 56 29.65 5.33 15.77
CA SER A 56 30.93 5.54 15.09
C SER A 56 31.68 4.25 14.72
N PRO A 57 31.60 3.15 15.49
CA PRO A 57 32.28 1.91 15.11
C PRO A 57 31.72 1.26 13.85
N LEU A 58 30.46 1.56 13.46
CA LEU A 58 29.85 1.01 12.23
C LEU A 58 30.63 1.40 10.96
N ALA A 59 31.32 2.52 10.96
CA ALA A 59 32.17 2.96 9.86
C ALA A 59 33.22 1.93 9.42
N ARG A 60 33.54 0.95 10.27
CA ARG A 60 34.48 -0.13 10.00
C ARG A 60 33.89 -1.30 9.21
N LEU A 61 32.55 -1.43 9.17
CA LEU A 61 31.84 -2.51 8.51
C LEU A 61 31.49 -2.14 7.07
N ARG A 62 32.47 -1.93 6.24
CA ARG A 62 32.33 -1.39 4.86
C ARG A 62 31.57 -2.28 3.89
N GLU A 63 31.35 -3.55 4.24
CA GLU A 63 30.59 -4.53 3.45
C GLU A 63 29.07 -4.43 3.64
N LEU A 64 28.60 -3.53 4.52
CA LEU A 64 27.17 -3.34 4.76
C LEU A 64 26.50 -2.72 3.55
N ASP A 65 25.38 -3.30 3.11
CA ASP A 65 24.52 -2.75 2.08
C ASP A 65 23.18 -2.24 2.63
N GLU A 66 22.81 -2.61 3.85
CA GLU A 66 21.66 -2.04 4.55
C GLU A 66 21.97 -1.75 6.02
N VAL A 67 21.51 -0.60 6.51
CA VAL A 67 21.53 -0.23 7.93
C VAL A 67 20.16 0.27 8.32
N THR A 68 19.58 -0.35 9.35
CA THR A 68 18.31 0.09 9.93
C THR A 68 18.46 0.32 11.44
N LEU A 69 18.15 1.53 11.90
CA LEU A 69 18.20 1.95 13.29
C LEU A 69 16.81 2.42 13.74
N TYR A 70 16.21 1.75 14.73
CA TYR A 70 14.92 2.11 15.31
C TYR A 70 15.06 2.61 16.75
N ASP A 71 14.21 3.58 17.14
CA ASP A 71 14.12 4.13 18.51
C ASP A 71 15.49 4.53 19.10
N CYS A 72 16.42 4.94 18.25
CA CYS A 72 17.76 5.35 18.64
C CYS A 72 17.79 6.82 19.11
N GLN A 73 18.86 7.19 19.82
CA GLN A 73 19.15 8.58 20.22
C GLN A 73 20.42 9.08 19.50
N VAL A 74 20.65 8.56 18.29
CA VAL A 74 21.80 8.93 17.45
C VAL A 74 21.58 10.35 16.92
N ARG A 75 22.56 11.22 17.14
CA ARG A 75 22.59 12.58 16.58
C ARG A 75 23.59 12.73 15.44
N ASP A 76 24.71 12.01 15.54
CA ASP A 76 25.77 12.03 14.55
C ASP A 76 25.68 10.79 13.68
N ILE A 77 25.21 10.96 12.44
CA ILE A 77 25.15 9.90 11.42
C ILE A 77 26.31 10.00 10.42
N SER A 78 27.25 10.93 10.59
CA SER A 78 28.40 11.10 9.71
C SER A 78 29.28 9.85 9.56
N PRO A 79 29.42 8.96 10.58
CA PRO A 79 30.16 7.71 10.42
C PRO A 79 29.60 6.79 9.33
N LEU A 80 28.31 6.89 9.02
CA LEU A 80 27.69 6.08 7.97
C LEU A 80 28.20 6.47 6.56
N ALA A 81 28.74 7.67 6.37
CA ALA A 81 29.31 8.10 5.10
C ALA A 81 30.54 7.26 4.64
N GLU A 82 31.17 6.53 5.57
CA GLU A 82 32.25 5.59 5.27
C GLU A 82 31.76 4.28 4.63
N LEU A 83 30.48 3.98 4.73
CA LEU A 83 29.86 2.75 4.21
C LEU A 83 29.52 2.91 2.71
N THR A 84 30.51 3.09 1.89
CA THR A 84 30.34 3.46 0.45
C THR A 84 29.58 2.44 -0.39
N GLY A 85 29.42 1.18 0.10
CA GLY A 85 28.60 0.13 -0.51
C GLY A 85 27.14 0.14 -0.09
N LEU A 86 26.75 1.03 0.86
CA LEU A 86 25.41 1.06 1.44
C LEU A 86 24.37 1.43 0.39
N ARG A 87 23.29 0.62 0.32
CA ARG A 87 22.16 0.82 -0.60
C ARG A 87 20.89 1.25 0.10
N HIS A 88 20.71 0.81 1.33
CA HIS A 88 19.49 1.08 2.09
C HIS A 88 19.84 1.60 3.48
N LEU A 89 19.31 2.79 3.82
CA LEU A 89 19.49 3.40 5.13
C LEU A 89 18.15 3.82 5.70
N THR A 90 17.79 3.27 6.86
CA THR A 90 16.60 3.65 7.62
C THR A 90 17.00 4.06 9.03
N ILE A 91 16.60 5.26 9.45
CA ILE A 91 16.75 5.73 10.82
C ILE A 91 15.41 6.25 11.31
N SER A 92 14.88 5.63 12.37
CA SER A 92 13.60 5.99 12.95
C SER A 92 13.73 6.28 14.45
N GLY A 93 13.09 7.35 14.89
CA GLY A 93 13.20 7.84 16.26
C GLY A 93 14.48 8.64 16.50
N GLY A 94 14.54 9.28 17.65
CA GLY A 94 15.71 10.02 18.08
C GLY A 94 15.64 11.54 17.92
N PRO A 95 16.69 12.24 18.39
CA PRO A 95 16.79 13.68 18.32
C PRO A 95 17.14 14.16 16.91
N GLU A 96 17.10 15.47 16.74
CA GLU A 96 17.61 16.15 15.56
C GLU A 96 19.04 15.72 15.22
N PHE A 97 19.29 15.38 13.94
CA PHE A 97 20.62 15.01 13.46
C PHE A 97 21.54 16.24 13.39
N LEU A 98 22.83 15.99 13.63
CA LEU A 98 23.85 16.98 13.29
C LEU A 98 23.99 17.07 11.76
N PRO A 99 24.28 18.27 11.23
CA PRO A 99 24.52 18.41 9.79
C PRO A 99 25.61 17.43 9.31
N CYS A 100 25.30 16.66 8.28
CA CYS A 100 26.24 15.68 7.73
C CYS A 100 26.17 15.63 6.20
N ASP A 101 27.13 14.95 5.61
CA ASP A 101 27.27 14.77 4.15
C ASP A 101 27.24 13.29 3.83
N LEU A 102 26.15 12.83 3.18
CA LEU A 102 25.98 11.45 2.71
C LEU A 102 26.31 11.28 1.22
N THR A 103 26.82 12.32 0.54
CA THR A 103 27.20 12.23 -0.87
C THR A 103 28.29 11.17 -1.18
N PRO A 104 29.15 10.72 -0.22
CA PRO A 104 30.04 9.58 -0.44
C PRO A 104 29.31 8.24 -0.65
N LEU A 105 28.05 8.11 -0.22
CA LEU A 105 27.23 6.89 -0.38
C LEU A 105 26.69 6.77 -1.80
N LYS A 106 27.57 6.59 -2.77
CA LYS A 106 27.23 6.61 -4.20
C LYS A 106 26.28 5.50 -4.65
N GLU A 107 26.18 4.43 -3.87
CA GLU A 107 25.30 3.31 -4.17
C GLU A 107 23.97 3.37 -3.40
N LEU A 108 23.76 4.41 -2.56
CA LEU A 108 22.52 4.56 -1.78
C LEU A 108 21.31 4.79 -2.69
N GLN A 109 20.34 3.87 -2.60
CA GLN A 109 19.11 3.86 -3.39
C GLN A 109 17.91 4.29 -2.53
N THR A 110 17.86 3.85 -1.27
CA THR A 110 16.75 4.13 -0.35
C THR A 110 17.24 4.81 0.90
N LEU A 111 16.60 5.92 1.26
CA LEU A 111 16.83 6.63 2.51
C LEU A 111 15.50 6.88 3.22
N SER A 112 15.42 6.45 4.49
CA SER A 112 14.26 6.75 5.35
C SER A 112 14.74 7.40 6.64
N LEU A 113 14.32 8.65 6.89
CA LEU A 113 14.66 9.43 8.08
C LEU A 113 13.38 9.88 8.78
N HIS A 114 13.04 9.23 9.89
CA HIS A 114 11.86 9.50 10.69
C HIS A 114 12.29 9.98 12.08
N THR A 115 12.46 11.29 12.25
CA THR A 115 12.93 11.90 13.50
C THR A 115 11.85 12.75 14.15
N THR A 116 11.99 12.99 15.45
CA THR A 116 11.22 13.96 16.23
C THR A 116 12.18 14.69 17.18
N PRO A 117 12.28 16.00 17.22
CA PRO A 117 11.74 17.03 16.34
C PRO A 117 12.64 17.27 15.12
N ARG A 118 12.23 18.10 14.18
CA ARG A 118 12.90 18.57 12.95
C ARG A 118 14.10 17.77 12.43
N CYS A 119 13.99 17.31 11.20
CA CYS A 119 15.08 16.65 10.50
C CYS A 119 15.98 17.68 9.81
N ASN A 120 17.23 17.81 10.25
CA ASN A 120 18.25 18.46 9.44
C ASN A 120 18.64 17.53 8.31
N MET A 121 18.14 17.81 7.10
CA MET A 121 18.45 16.99 5.95
C MET A 121 19.95 16.94 5.67
N PRO A 122 20.56 15.75 5.57
CA PRO A 122 21.94 15.61 5.11
C PRO A 122 22.05 16.02 3.64
N LYS A 123 23.28 16.27 3.17
CA LYS A 123 23.51 16.31 1.72
C LYS A 123 23.31 14.93 1.14
N LEU A 124 22.50 14.85 0.10
CA LEU A 124 22.02 13.57 -0.47
C LEU A 124 22.90 13.10 -1.63
N PRO A 125 23.08 11.78 -1.80
CA PRO A 125 23.78 11.21 -2.95
C PRO A 125 22.91 11.25 -4.20
N GLY A 126 23.56 11.40 -5.36
CA GLY A 126 22.87 11.62 -6.63
C GLY A 126 22.15 10.39 -7.23
N LYS A 127 22.32 9.17 -6.68
CA LYS A 127 21.62 7.95 -7.15
C LYS A 127 20.41 7.58 -6.31
N LEU A 128 20.04 8.38 -5.33
CA LEU A 128 18.91 8.10 -4.46
C LEU A 128 17.61 8.05 -5.29
N SER A 129 16.94 6.89 -5.30
CA SER A 129 15.69 6.68 -6.02
C SER A 129 14.45 6.71 -5.11
N SER A 130 14.63 6.44 -3.82
CA SER A 130 13.53 6.39 -2.84
C SER A 130 13.90 7.17 -1.59
N LEU A 131 13.05 8.13 -1.22
CA LEU A 131 13.20 8.93 -0.01
C LEU A 131 11.91 8.95 0.81
N SER A 132 12.03 8.67 2.10
CA SER A 132 10.97 8.90 3.09
C SER A 132 11.52 9.76 4.23
N VAL A 133 10.86 10.88 4.53
CA VAL A 133 11.33 11.78 5.59
C VAL A 133 10.16 12.46 6.30
N THR A 134 10.28 12.60 7.63
CA THR A 134 9.34 13.32 8.47
C THR A 134 10.01 14.54 9.11
N GLU A 135 9.20 15.49 9.61
CA GLU A 135 9.64 16.68 10.34
C GLU A 135 10.53 17.62 9.52
N ILE A 136 10.25 17.76 8.22
CA ILE A 136 10.86 18.77 7.35
C ILE A 136 9.82 19.78 6.86
N ASP A 137 10.26 20.98 6.54
CA ASP A 137 9.45 22.08 6.01
C ASP A 137 10.05 22.69 4.72
N ASP A 138 11.21 22.19 4.26
CA ASP A 138 11.93 22.67 3.06
C ASP A 138 12.43 21.49 2.23
N LEU A 139 12.25 21.57 0.90
CA LEU A 139 12.64 20.55 -0.06
C LEU A 139 13.79 20.98 -0.98
N GLU A 140 14.49 22.09 -0.73
CA GLU A 140 15.56 22.58 -1.60
C GLU A 140 16.68 21.57 -1.79
N CYS A 141 16.93 20.68 -0.82
CA CYS A 141 17.88 19.59 -0.93
C CYS A 141 17.52 18.54 -2.00
N LEU A 142 16.28 18.52 -2.50
CA LEU A 142 15.80 17.60 -3.53
C LEU A 142 15.86 18.20 -4.93
N ARG A 143 16.12 19.51 -5.05
CA ARG A 143 16.13 20.20 -6.34
C ARG A 143 17.15 19.58 -7.29
N GLY A 144 16.67 19.09 -8.45
CA GLY A 144 17.52 18.48 -9.49
C GLY A 144 17.93 17.03 -9.21
N MET A 145 17.28 16.34 -8.30
CA MET A 145 17.51 14.91 -8.08
C MET A 145 16.85 14.10 -9.21
N GLU A 146 17.61 13.87 -10.29
CA GLU A 146 17.12 13.16 -11.47
C GLU A 146 16.81 11.67 -11.22
N SER A 147 17.43 11.06 -10.20
CA SER A 147 17.25 9.63 -9.88
C SER A 147 16.02 9.35 -8.99
N LEU A 148 15.40 10.40 -8.42
CA LEU A 148 14.32 10.22 -7.45
C LEU A 148 13.03 9.76 -8.15
N GLU A 149 12.53 8.58 -7.76
CA GLU A 149 11.34 7.94 -8.32
C GLU A 149 10.19 7.88 -7.33
N TRP A 150 10.50 7.66 -6.05
CA TRP A 150 9.53 7.53 -4.97
C TRP A 150 9.83 8.49 -3.82
N LEU A 151 8.83 9.29 -3.44
CA LEU A 151 8.99 10.30 -2.39
C LEU A 151 7.81 10.28 -1.41
N ASN A 152 8.11 9.95 -0.15
CA ASN A 152 7.15 10.01 0.94
C ASN A 152 7.52 11.14 1.91
N LEU A 153 6.64 12.13 1.96
CA LEU A 153 6.72 13.32 2.81
C LEU A 153 5.54 13.39 3.80
N ASN A 154 4.96 12.26 4.16
CA ASN A 154 3.83 12.22 5.09
C ASN A 154 4.24 12.71 6.48
N ASN A 155 3.28 13.29 7.20
CA ASN A 155 3.49 13.82 8.56
C ASN A 155 4.54 14.94 8.62
N ASN A 156 4.49 15.85 7.64
CA ASN A 156 5.29 17.09 7.61
C ASN A 156 4.35 18.32 7.69
N PRO A 157 3.81 18.66 8.86
CA PRO A 157 2.76 19.68 8.99
C PRO A 157 3.25 21.11 8.63
N GLY A 158 4.56 21.36 8.61
CA GLY A 158 5.18 22.62 8.17
C GLY A 158 5.38 22.71 6.66
N LEU A 159 5.38 21.58 5.94
CA LEU A 159 5.65 21.54 4.51
C LEU A 159 4.48 22.10 3.70
N SER A 160 4.74 23.10 2.88
CA SER A 160 3.75 23.75 2.01
C SER A 160 4.23 23.98 0.58
N ASP A 161 5.53 24.08 0.34
CA ASP A 161 6.12 24.38 -0.97
C ASP A 161 6.65 23.11 -1.65
N LEU A 162 6.08 22.79 -2.82
CA LEU A 162 6.51 21.68 -3.67
C LEU A 162 7.37 22.14 -4.87
N SER A 163 7.74 23.42 -4.95
CA SER A 163 8.48 23.98 -6.10
C SER A 163 9.78 23.24 -6.43
N PRO A 164 10.56 22.74 -5.45
CA PRO A 164 11.76 21.98 -5.77
C PRO A 164 11.50 20.69 -6.55
N LEU A 165 10.31 20.07 -6.41
CA LEU A 165 9.96 18.82 -7.07
C LEU A 165 9.75 18.97 -8.59
N ALA A 166 9.48 20.17 -9.08
CA ALA A 166 9.44 20.45 -10.53
C ALA A 166 10.76 20.10 -11.24
N ALA A 167 11.86 20.04 -10.50
CA ALA A 167 13.17 19.68 -11.00
C ALA A 167 13.56 18.21 -10.75
N CYS A 168 12.60 17.34 -10.42
CA CYS A 168 12.77 15.89 -10.20
C CYS A 168 12.06 15.10 -11.30
N PRO A 169 12.56 15.03 -12.54
CA PRO A 169 11.80 14.63 -13.72
C PRO A 169 11.35 13.16 -13.73
N ASN A 170 12.00 12.30 -12.96
CA ASN A 170 11.70 10.88 -12.91
C ASN A 170 10.82 10.47 -11.71
N LEU A 171 10.33 11.44 -10.92
CA LEU A 171 9.43 11.17 -9.81
C LEU A 171 8.12 10.56 -10.32
N THR A 172 7.84 9.32 -9.91
CA THR A 172 6.65 8.57 -10.32
C THR A 172 5.59 8.51 -9.22
N GLU A 173 6.00 8.53 -7.96
CA GLU A 173 5.11 8.42 -6.80
C GLU A 173 5.42 9.50 -5.77
N LEU A 174 4.41 10.27 -5.39
CA LEU A 174 4.48 11.33 -4.39
C LEU A 174 3.40 11.16 -3.34
N SER A 175 3.79 11.09 -2.07
CA SER A 175 2.86 11.12 -0.95
C SER A 175 3.18 12.29 0.00
N VAL A 176 2.18 13.15 0.26
CA VAL A 176 2.27 14.33 1.12
C VAL A 176 1.12 14.39 2.14
N VAL A 177 0.73 13.23 2.68
CA VAL A 177 -0.35 13.12 3.67
C VAL A 177 -0.02 13.90 4.94
N ASP A 178 -1.04 14.57 5.52
CA ASP A 178 -0.89 15.36 6.75
C ASP A 178 0.19 16.47 6.64
N THR A 179 0.17 17.21 5.51
CA THR A 179 1.04 18.37 5.26
C THR A 179 0.24 19.67 5.13
N ALA A 180 0.95 20.80 5.08
CA ALA A 180 0.34 22.12 4.81
C ALA A 180 0.24 22.47 3.33
N VAL A 181 0.51 21.53 2.43
CA VAL A 181 0.43 21.71 0.97
C VAL A 181 -0.97 22.16 0.56
N SER A 182 -1.02 23.23 -0.25
CA SER A 182 -2.26 23.79 -0.82
C SER A 182 -2.12 24.12 -2.31
N ASP A 183 -0.91 24.45 -2.78
CA ASP A 183 -0.61 24.78 -4.17
C ASP A 183 0.04 23.59 -4.90
N LEU A 184 -0.62 23.13 -5.97
CA LEU A 184 -0.12 22.06 -6.82
C LEU A 184 0.47 22.56 -8.13
N SER A 185 0.49 23.88 -8.37
CA SER A 185 1.01 24.48 -9.62
C SER A 185 2.45 24.07 -9.94
N PRO A 186 3.36 23.82 -8.95
CA PRO A 186 4.70 23.34 -9.23
C PRO A 186 4.76 21.96 -9.90
N LEU A 187 3.70 21.15 -9.76
CA LEU A 187 3.62 19.81 -10.35
C LEU A 187 2.96 19.81 -11.74
N ALA A 188 2.40 20.94 -12.19
CA ALA A 188 1.70 21.00 -13.47
C ALA A 188 2.61 20.55 -14.64
N GLY A 189 2.12 19.58 -15.42
CA GLY A 189 2.89 19.04 -16.55
C GLY A 189 4.08 18.16 -16.18
N HIS A 190 4.15 17.67 -14.92
CA HIS A 190 5.23 16.77 -14.50
C HIS A 190 5.31 15.54 -15.44
N PRO A 191 6.52 15.21 -15.98
CA PRO A 191 6.63 14.25 -17.08
C PRO A 191 6.35 12.79 -16.70
N SER A 192 6.57 12.40 -15.45
CA SER A 192 6.60 10.99 -15.05
C SER A 192 5.66 10.62 -13.91
N LEU A 193 5.03 11.61 -13.25
CA LEU A 193 4.22 11.35 -12.05
C LEU A 193 2.99 10.49 -12.39
N LYS A 194 2.85 9.35 -11.71
CA LYS A 194 1.78 8.36 -11.88
C LYS A 194 0.84 8.33 -10.68
N GLU A 195 1.39 8.43 -9.47
CA GLU A 195 0.63 8.30 -8.25
C GLU A 195 0.86 9.51 -7.35
N ILE A 196 -0.23 10.10 -6.87
CA ILE A 196 -0.16 11.20 -5.92
C ILE A 196 -1.16 11.02 -4.78
N THR A 197 -0.65 11.07 -3.55
CA THR A 197 -1.47 11.04 -2.33
C THR A 197 -1.41 12.40 -1.63
N LEU A 198 -2.55 13.09 -1.62
CA LEU A 198 -2.75 14.42 -1.07
C LEU A 198 -3.69 14.41 0.17
N SER A 199 -3.89 13.26 0.76
CA SER A 199 -4.84 13.08 1.86
C SER A 199 -4.53 13.97 3.04
N CYS A 200 -5.57 14.56 3.66
CA CYS A 200 -5.44 15.45 4.81
C CYS A 200 -4.53 16.67 4.57
N THR A 201 -4.46 17.17 3.34
CA THR A 201 -3.76 18.41 2.98
C THR A 201 -4.71 19.60 2.94
N LYS A 202 -4.18 20.81 2.67
CA LYS A 202 -4.96 22.03 2.49
C LYS A 202 -5.32 22.31 1.03
N VAL A 203 -5.18 21.32 0.15
CA VAL A 203 -5.52 21.42 -1.28
C VAL A 203 -7.02 21.65 -1.46
N THR A 204 -7.36 22.62 -2.30
CA THR A 204 -8.73 22.93 -2.75
C THR A 204 -8.85 22.91 -4.26
N ASP A 205 -7.76 23.23 -4.98
CA ASP A 205 -7.69 23.25 -6.44
C ASP A 205 -6.79 22.11 -6.94
N VAL A 206 -7.37 21.22 -7.75
CA VAL A 206 -6.67 20.10 -8.39
C VAL A 206 -6.44 20.31 -9.89
N SER A 207 -6.77 21.48 -10.42
CA SER A 207 -6.62 21.79 -11.84
C SER A 207 -5.20 21.62 -12.37
N PRO A 208 -4.10 21.87 -11.60
CA PRO A 208 -2.75 21.60 -12.07
C PRO A 208 -2.50 20.11 -12.40
N LEU A 209 -3.19 19.20 -11.73
CA LEU A 209 -3.04 17.76 -11.97
C LEU A 209 -3.58 17.33 -13.34
N ALA A 210 -4.56 18.07 -13.88
CA ALA A 210 -5.12 17.79 -15.21
C ALA A 210 -4.09 17.93 -16.35
N ALA A 211 -2.98 18.63 -16.09
CA ALA A 211 -1.86 18.78 -17.02
C ALA A 211 -0.85 17.61 -16.96
N ILE A 212 -1.10 16.57 -16.16
CA ILE A 212 -0.19 15.42 -15.96
C ILE A 212 -0.85 14.16 -16.56
N PRO A 213 -0.67 13.86 -17.86
CA PRO A 213 -1.39 12.76 -18.52
C PRO A 213 -0.93 11.36 -18.08
N THR A 214 0.14 11.28 -17.32
CA THR A 214 0.70 10.03 -16.78
C THR A 214 0.03 9.56 -15.49
N LEU A 215 -0.78 10.41 -14.84
CA LEU A 215 -1.43 10.08 -13.58
C LEU A 215 -2.40 8.89 -13.72
N GLU A 216 -2.21 7.92 -12.84
CA GLU A 216 -2.97 6.70 -12.71
C GLU A 216 -3.77 6.67 -11.40
N MET A 217 -3.21 7.22 -10.30
CA MET A 217 -3.83 7.25 -8.98
C MET A 217 -3.79 8.66 -8.36
N ILE A 218 -4.93 9.13 -7.83
CA ILE A 218 -5.05 10.39 -7.10
C ILE A 218 -5.87 10.19 -5.84
N TRP A 219 -5.28 10.40 -4.67
CA TRP A 219 -5.97 10.28 -3.39
C TRP A 219 -6.12 11.64 -2.71
N LEU A 220 -7.37 12.06 -2.49
CA LEU A 220 -7.77 13.35 -1.95
C LEU A 220 -8.52 13.24 -0.60
N TYR A 221 -8.40 12.10 0.10
CA TYR A 221 -9.12 11.87 1.35
C TYR A 221 -8.95 13.03 2.34
N GLY A 222 -10.08 13.56 2.84
CA GLY A 222 -10.06 14.60 3.88
C GLY A 222 -9.58 15.97 3.43
N THR A 223 -9.51 16.24 2.12
CA THR A 223 -9.22 17.58 1.57
C THR A 223 -10.51 18.40 1.43
N ALA A 224 -10.36 19.71 1.23
CA ALA A 224 -11.47 20.63 1.00
C ALA A 224 -11.76 20.83 -0.51
N VAL A 225 -11.39 19.90 -1.36
CA VAL A 225 -11.67 19.93 -2.81
C VAL A 225 -13.18 19.84 -3.06
N GLU A 226 -13.72 20.73 -3.92
CA GLU A 226 -15.14 20.79 -4.29
C GLU A 226 -15.37 20.36 -5.75
N ASP A 227 -14.42 20.59 -6.65
CA ASP A 227 -14.51 20.29 -8.09
C ASP A 227 -13.31 19.43 -8.53
N VAL A 228 -13.63 18.32 -9.17
CA VAL A 228 -12.66 17.39 -9.77
C VAL A 228 -12.95 17.14 -11.25
N SER A 229 -13.82 17.93 -11.86
CA SER A 229 -14.26 17.74 -13.25
C SER A 229 -13.10 17.74 -14.25
N CYS A 230 -12.06 18.55 -13.98
CA CYS A 230 -10.83 18.62 -14.78
C CYS A 230 -10.08 17.30 -14.86
N LEU A 231 -10.16 16.45 -13.82
CA LEU A 231 -9.48 15.15 -13.78
C LEU A 231 -10.14 14.09 -14.68
N ALA A 232 -11.39 14.31 -15.09
CA ALA A 232 -12.10 13.37 -15.96
C ALA A 232 -11.46 13.22 -17.35
N SER A 233 -10.61 14.16 -17.77
CA SER A 233 -9.87 14.12 -19.04
C SER A 233 -8.58 13.28 -18.98
N LEU A 234 -8.10 12.91 -17.79
CA LEU A 234 -6.85 12.16 -17.62
C LEU A 234 -6.99 10.75 -18.21
N PRO A 235 -6.16 10.39 -19.22
CA PRO A 235 -6.39 9.16 -19.98
C PRO A 235 -6.05 7.88 -19.22
N ARG A 236 -5.14 7.96 -18.25
CA ARG A 236 -4.64 6.81 -17.48
C ARG A 236 -5.24 6.69 -16.08
N LEU A 237 -5.97 7.73 -15.63
CA LEU A 237 -6.53 7.73 -14.28
C LEU A 237 -7.49 6.54 -14.10
N ASN A 238 -7.18 5.68 -13.12
CA ASN A 238 -7.93 4.46 -12.80
C ASN A 238 -8.35 4.38 -11.33
N ASP A 239 -7.74 5.19 -10.45
CA ASP A 239 -8.09 5.28 -9.04
C ASP A 239 -8.19 6.75 -8.59
N LEU A 240 -9.37 7.14 -8.09
CA LEU A 240 -9.63 8.47 -7.56
C LEU A 240 -10.37 8.37 -6.21
N ASN A 241 -9.67 8.62 -5.12
CA ASN A 241 -10.25 8.59 -3.79
C ASN A 241 -10.71 9.99 -3.37
N LEU A 242 -12.01 10.17 -3.25
CA LEU A 242 -12.69 11.43 -2.87
C LEU A 242 -13.34 11.38 -1.48
N ARG A 243 -12.99 10.39 -0.64
CA ARG A 243 -13.60 10.25 0.68
C ARG A 243 -13.32 11.48 1.54
N LYS A 244 -14.37 11.96 2.23
CA LYS A 244 -14.31 13.16 3.09
C LYS A 244 -13.87 14.45 2.36
N THR A 245 -14.04 14.54 1.05
CA THR A 245 -13.95 15.81 0.29
C THR A 245 -15.30 16.52 0.29
N GLN A 246 -15.36 17.71 -0.32
CA GLN A 246 -16.59 18.50 -0.51
C GLN A 246 -17.21 18.29 -1.93
N VAL A 247 -16.66 17.36 -2.71
CA VAL A 247 -17.13 17.07 -4.07
C VAL A 247 -18.57 16.54 -4.05
N VAL A 248 -19.46 17.18 -4.81
CA VAL A 248 -20.88 16.81 -4.96
C VAL A 248 -21.28 16.48 -6.39
N ASP A 249 -20.55 16.98 -7.40
CA ASP A 249 -20.82 16.73 -8.82
C ASP A 249 -19.71 15.86 -9.44
N LEU A 250 -20.12 14.70 -9.95
CA LEU A 250 -19.26 13.78 -10.67
C LEU A 250 -19.79 13.50 -12.09
N SER A 251 -20.63 14.37 -12.62
CA SER A 251 -21.21 14.24 -13.97
C SER A 251 -20.15 14.15 -15.07
N ALA A 252 -18.98 14.77 -14.88
CA ALA A 252 -17.84 14.72 -15.78
C ALA A 252 -17.25 13.29 -15.92
N PHE A 253 -17.45 12.40 -14.93
CA PHE A 253 -16.97 11.03 -14.95
C PHE A 253 -17.97 10.02 -15.50
N LYS A 254 -19.04 10.50 -16.15
CA LYS A 254 -20.02 9.62 -16.78
C LYS A 254 -19.34 8.70 -17.81
N GLY A 255 -19.52 7.38 -17.66
CA GLY A 255 -18.86 6.35 -18.47
C GLY A 255 -17.47 5.92 -17.94
N ARG A 256 -16.96 6.60 -16.89
CA ARG A 256 -15.71 6.26 -16.18
C ARG A 256 -15.93 6.05 -14.69
N GLU A 257 -17.15 5.68 -14.30
CA GLU A 257 -17.53 5.57 -12.89
C GLU A 257 -16.73 4.52 -12.11
N HIS A 258 -16.07 3.61 -12.81
CA HIS A 258 -15.19 2.60 -12.20
C HIS A 258 -14.02 3.21 -11.41
N ILE A 259 -13.52 4.39 -11.80
CA ILE A 259 -12.41 5.07 -11.13
C ILE A 259 -12.80 5.75 -9.79
N LEU A 260 -14.09 5.91 -9.53
CA LEU A 260 -14.61 6.63 -8.36
C LEU A 260 -14.87 5.74 -7.13
N GLY A 261 -14.69 4.45 -7.27
CA GLY A 261 -14.80 3.48 -6.17
C GLY A 261 -16.07 3.63 -5.31
N ILE A 262 -15.85 3.66 -4.00
CA ILE A 262 -16.91 3.76 -2.98
C ILE A 262 -17.68 5.08 -3.04
N GLU A 263 -17.06 6.18 -3.45
CA GLU A 263 -17.72 7.50 -3.48
C GLU A 263 -18.92 7.53 -4.39
N ARG A 264 -18.95 6.66 -5.41
CA ARG A 264 -20.12 6.39 -6.24
C ARG A 264 -21.40 6.14 -5.42
N LYS A 265 -21.28 5.42 -4.32
CA LYS A 265 -22.43 5.06 -3.47
C LYS A 265 -22.99 6.25 -2.69
N LYS A 266 -22.12 7.11 -2.19
CA LYS A 266 -22.51 8.34 -1.47
C LYS A 266 -23.26 9.32 -2.38
N LEU A 267 -22.90 9.35 -3.64
CA LEU A 267 -23.51 10.20 -4.65
C LEU A 267 -24.76 9.58 -5.31
N GLY A 268 -25.22 8.41 -4.80
CA GLY A 268 -26.38 7.72 -5.34
C GLY A 268 -26.15 7.10 -6.73
N LEU A 269 -24.93 7.13 -7.23
CA LEU A 269 -24.55 6.51 -8.50
C LEU A 269 -24.53 5.00 -8.31
N LYS A 270 -25.48 4.30 -8.92
CA LYS A 270 -25.47 2.84 -8.97
C LYS A 270 -24.33 2.38 -9.89
N ARG A 271 -23.58 1.36 -9.47
CA ARG A 271 -22.65 0.68 -10.38
C ARG A 271 -23.47 0.20 -11.62
N ALA A 272 -23.13 0.67 -12.78
CA ALA A 272 -23.61 0.07 -14.02
C ALA A 272 -22.92 -1.31 -14.08
N GLY A 273 -23.65 -2.38 -13.75
CA GLY A 273 -23.10 -3.72 -13.89
C GLY A 273 -22.75 -3.97 -15.35
N LYS A 274 -21.68 -4.74 -15.61
CA LYS A 274 -21.25 -5.07 -16.97
C LYS A 274 -22.41 -5.51 -17.86
N SER A 275 -22.46 -5.03 -19.09
CA SER A 275 -23.35 -5.55 -20.12
C SER A 275 -23.00 -7.01 -20.46
N ALA A 276 -23.85 -7.72 -21.16
CA ALA A 276 -23.56 -9.08 -21.59
C ALA A 276 -22.32 -9.17 -22.51
N GLY A 277 -22.07 -8.12 -23.33
CA GLY A 277 -20.89 -8.00 -24.17
C GLY A 277 -19.60 -7.84 -23.34
N GLU A 278 -19.62 -6.93 -22.36
CA GLU A 278 -18.48 -6.72 -21.46
C GLU A 278 -18.16 -7.96 -20.60
N ILE A 279 -19.18 -8.70 -20.13
CA ILE A 279 -18.99 -9.96 -19.43
C ILE A 279 -18.31 -10.97 -20.36
N LYS A 280 -18.76 -11.07 -21.61
CA LYS A 280 -18.16 -12.00 -22.59
C LYS A 280 -16.67 -11.68 -22.80
N THR A 281 -16.33 -10.41 -23.03
CA THR A 281 -14.94 -9.98 -23.19
C THR A 281 -14.11 -10.31 -21.97
N ALA A 282 -14.59 -9.96 -20.76
CA ALA A 282 -13.87 -10.24 -19.52
C ALA A 282 -13.68 -11.75 -19.26
N ILE A 283 -14.63 -12.58 -19.65
CA ILE A 283 -14.52 -14.06 -19.59
C ILE A 283 -13.41 -14.57 -20.51
N GLU A 284 -13.32 -14.05 -21.74
CA GLU A 284 -12.24 -14.44 -22.67
C GLU A 284 -10.87 -14.01 -22.12
N GLU A 285 -10.76 -12.79 -21.59
CA GLU A 285 -9.52 -12.30 -20.98
C GLU A 285 -9.07 -13.15 -19.78
N VAL A 286 -10.00 -13.58 -18.92
CA VAL A 286 -9.70 -14.47 -17.78
C VAL A 286 -9.28 -15.85 -18.29
N ARG A 287 -9.94 -16.39 -19.32
CA ARG A 287 -9.59 -17.68 -19.93
C ARG A 287 -8.15 -17.68 -20.46
N GLU A 288 -7.78 -16.65 -21.23
CA GLU A 288 -6.42 -16.51 -21.76
C GLU A 288 -5.35 -16.46 -20.65
N ARG A 289 -5.65 -15.81 -19.52
CA ARG A 289 -4.73 -15.75 -18.38
C ARG A 289 -4.57 -17.10 -17.69
N LEU A 290 -5.68 -17.81 -17.45
CA LEU A 290 -5.65 -19.15 -16.87
C LEU A 290 -4.87 -20.12 -17.76
N GLU A 291 -5.05 -20.06 -19.09
CA GLU A 291 -4.31 -20.86 -20.06
C GLU A 291 -2.80 -20.53 -20.03
N LYS A 292 -2.43 -19.26 -20.03
CA LYS A 292 -1.02 -18.81 -19.92
C LYS A 292 -0.35 -19.31 -18.63
N LEU A 293 -1.11 -19.39 -17.54
CA LEU A 293 -0.63 -19.88 -16.24
C LEU A 293 -0.68 -21.40 -16.12
N GLY A 294 -1.16 -22.12 -17.16
CA GLY A 294 -1.31 -23.58 -17.14
C GLY A 294 -2.38 -24.06 -16.16
N VAL A 295 -3.34 -23.22 -15.82
CA VAL A 295 -4.41 -23.52 -14.86
C VAL A 295 -5.58 -24.20 -15.56
N THR A 296 -5.99 -25.35 -15.03
CA THR A 296 -7.20 -26.05 -15.49
C THR A 296 -8.27 -25.96 -14.41
N PRO A 297 -9.32 -25.12 -14.59
CA PRO A 297 -10.47 -25.07 -13.68
C PRO A 297 -11.24 -26.40 -13.64
N GLY A 298 -11.99 -26.62 -12.58
CA GLY A 298 -12.98 -27.68 -12.52
C GLY A 298 -14.05 -27.55 -13.63
N PRO A 299 -14.88 -28.55 -13.87
CA PRO A 299 -15.87 -28.51 -14.94
C PRO A 299 -16.85 -27.36 -14.76
N PRO A 300 -17.26 -26.67 -15.85
CA PRO A 300 -18.28 -25.63 -15.76
C PRO A 300 -19.61 -26.15 -15.22
N LEU A 301 -20.24 -25.39 -14.35
CA LEU A 301 -21.52 -25.69 -13.77
C LEU A 301 -22.66 -25.46 -14.78
N LYS A 302 -23.73 -26.25 -14.65
CA LYS A 302 -24.96 -26.00 -15.39
C LYS A 302 -25.77 -24.89 -14.72
N ARG A 303 -26.62 -24.21 -15.48
CA ARG A 303 -27.54 -23.20 -14.93
C ARG A 303 -28.41 -23.76 -13.82
N THR A 304 -28.77 -25.03 -13.88
CA THR A 304 -29.53 -25.75 -12.86
C THR A 304 -28.79 -25.80 -11.52
N ASP A 305 -27.46 -25.95 -11.53
CA ASP A 305 -26.65 -26.05 -10.33
C ASP A 305 -26.59 -24.68 -9.64
N ILE A 306 -26.46 -23.60 -10.42
CA ILE A 306 -26.54 -22.23 -9.94
C ILE A 306 -27.92 -21.96 -9.32
N THR A 307 -29.00 -22.39 -9.98
CA THR A 307 -30.37 -22.22 -9.48
C THR A 307 -30.56 -22.96 -8.16
N ALA A 308 -30.13 -24.20 -8.07
CA ALA A 308 -30.21 -25.02 -6.86
C ALA A 308 -29.44 -24.39 -5.69
N PHE A 309 -28.24 -23.85 -5.95
CA PHE A 309 -27.48 -23.11 -4.94
C PHE A 309 -28.23 -21.87 -4.46
N GLN A 310 -28.79 -21.08 -5.39
CA GLN A 310 -29.53 -19.86 -5.06
C GLN A 310 -30.82 -20.16 -4.27
N GLU A 311 -31.52 -21.23 -4.60
CA GLU A 311 -32.71 -21.71 -3.87
C GLU A 311 -32.35 -22.17 -2.46
N LYS A 312 -31.28 -22.98 -2.33
CA LYS A 312 -30.78 -23.46 -1.04
C LYS A 312 -30.34 -22.32 -0.14
N THR A 313 -29.58 -21.38 -0.68
CA THR A 313 -29.01 -20.25 0.10
C THR A 313 -29.95 -19.05 0.20
N GLY A 314 -30.95 -18.94 -0.69
CA GLY A 314 -31.84 -17.78 -0.82
C GLY A 314 -31.14 -16.48 -1.30
N VAL A 315 -29.97 -16.62 -1.94
CA VAL A 315 -29.15 -15.49 -2.42
C VAL A 315 -28.92 -15.61 -3.92
N LYS A 316 -29.14 -14.52 -4.67
CA LYS A 316 -28.78 -14.46 -6.09
C LYS A 316 -27.30 -14.15 -6.23
N LEU A 317 -26.55 -15.00 -6.94
CA LEU A 317 -25.15 -14.75 -7.27
C LEU A 317 -25.02 -13.50 -8.19
N PRO A 318 -23.95 -12.73 -8.06
CA PRO A 318 -23.57 -11.73 -9.05
C PRO A 318 -23.41 -12.36 -10.43
N LYS A 319 -23.85 -11.65 -11.48
CA LYS A 319 -23.88 -12.19 -12.85
C LYS A 319 -22.48 -12.49 -13.40
N GLU A 320 -21.48 -11.73 -12.98
CA GLU A 320 -20.08 -11.91 -13.33
C GLU A 320 -19.54 -13.23 -12.78
N TYR A 321 -19.83 -13.52 -11.52
CA TYR A 321 -19.43 -14.79 -10.88
C TYR A 321 -20.19 -15.98 -11.45
N ALA A 322 -21.50 -15.83 -11.67
CA ALA A 322 -22.32 -16.87 -12.31
C ALA A 322 -21.84 -17.18 -13.74
N ALA A 323 -21.40 -16.15 -14.50
CA ALA A 323 -20.82 -16.33 -15.82
C ALA A 323 -19.50 -17.10 -15.78
N PHE A 324 -18.62 -16.78 -14.82
CA PHE A 324 -17.38 -17.53 -14.61
C PHE A 324 -17.66 -19.02 -14.34
N LEU A 325 -18.52 -19.31 -13.36
CA LEU A 325 -18.86 -20.69 -12.99
C LEU A 325 -19.45 -21.51 -14.14
N THR A 326 -20.20 -20.87 -15.04
CA THR A 326 -20.88 -21.56 -16.16
C THR A 326 -20.07 -21.59 -17.46
N GLN A 327 -19.07 -20.76 -17.63
CA GLN A 327 -18.32 -20.64 -18.89
C GLN A 327 -16.82 -20.96 -18.77
N ILE A 328 -16.25 -20.84 -17.57
CA ILE A 328 -14.85 -21.17 -17.28
C ILE A 328 -14.78 -22.46 -16.49
N GLY A 329 -15.34 -22.49 -15.25
CA GLY A 329 -15.31 -23.66 -14.39
C GLY A 329 -15.59 -23.40 -12.93
N ASP A 330 -15.65 -24.48 -12.14
CA ASP A 330 -15.99 -24.48 -10.72
C ASP A 330 -14.77 -24.84 -9.88
N GLY A 331 -14.11 -23.83 -9.33
CA GLY A 331 -12.89 -23.95 -8.55
C GLY A 331 -11.64 -24.22 -9.37
N PHE A 332 -10.50 -23.84 -8.85
CA PHE A 332 -9.19 -24.10 -9.45
C PHE A 332 -8.07 -23.83 -8.42
N GLN A 333 -6.84 -24.18 -8.81
CA GLN A 333 -5.64 -23.79 -8.08
C GLN A 333 -4.69 -23.06 -9.02
N VAL A 334 -4.03 -22.04 -8.53
CA VAL A 334 -3.04 -21.27 -9.30
C VAL A 334 -1.81 -21.01 -8.47
N LYS A 335 -0.64 -21.18 -9.08
CA LYS A 335 0.64 -20.82 -8.47
C LYS A 335 1.07 -19.47 -9.01
N LEU A 336 1.11 -18.46 -8.14
CA LEU A 336 1.63 -17.13 -8.45
C LEU A 336 2.85 -16.90 -7.56
N ASP A 337 3.97 -16.53 -8.16
CA ASP A 337 5.26 -16.46 -7.50
C ASP A 337 5.62 -17.79 -6.80
N SER A 338 5.75 -17.77 -5.45
CA SER A 338 6.08 -18.96 -4.64
C SER A 338 4.86 -19.57 -3.95
N PHE A 339 3.66 -18.97 -4.09
CA PHE A 339 2.45 -19.36 -3.36
C PHE A 339 1.47 -20.12 -4.25
N LEU A 340 0.82 -21.12 -3.64
CA LEU A 340 -0.28 -21.87 -4.26
C LEU A 340 -1.61 -21.39 -3.67
N TYR A 341 -2.42 -20.74 -4.49
CA TYR A 341 -3.74 -20.25 -4.12
C TYR A 341 -4.83 -21.23 -4.55
N LYS A 342 -5.75 -21.53 -3.65
CA LYS A 342 -6.90 -22.39 -3.90
C LYS A 342 -8.16 -21.54 -4.02
N PHE A 343 -8.83 -21.61 -5.16
CA PHE A 343 -10.17 -21.07 -5.38
C PHE A 343 -11.16 -22.22 -5.16
N PRO A 344 -11.97 -22.18 -4.10
CA PRO A 344 -12.86 -23.30 -3.76
C PRO A 344 -14.01 -23.43 -4.79
N PRO A 345 -14.52 -24.65 -4.99
CA PRO A 345 -15.75 -24.85 -5.77
C PRO A 345 -16.96 -24.25 -5.08
N LEU A 346 -18.04 -23.98 -5.83
CA LEU A 346 -19.27 -23.32 -5.31
C LEU A 346 -19.87 -24.03 -4.08
N SER A 347 -19.65 -25.33 -3.95
CA SER A 347 -20.08 -26.12 -2.79
C SER A 347 -19.32 -25.78 -1.49
N GLU A 348 -18.12 -25.22 -1.58
CA GLU A 348 -17.22 -24.94 -0.45
C GLU A 348 -17.09 -23.45 -0.09
N VAL A 349 -17.62 -22.52 -0.90
CA VAL A 349 -17.47 -21.06 -0.73
C VAL A 349 -18.23 -20.45 0.46
N LEU A 350 -19.07 -21.24 1.16
CA LEU A 350 -19.91 -20.73 2.24
C LEU A 350 -19.11 -20.62 3.53
N TYR A 351 -18.49 -19.47 3.76
CA TYR A 351 -17.80 -19.15 5.02
C TYR A 351 -18.75 -19.04 6.21
N ASN A 352 -19.91 -18.38 6.04
CA ASN A 352 -20.94 -18.23 7.07
C ASN A 352 -22.31 -18.58 6.49
N PRO A 353 -22.71 -19.87 6.50
CA PRO A 353 -23.99 -20.31 5.94
C PRO A 353 -25.23 -19.66 6.58
N GLU A 354 -25.18 -19.37 7.88
CA GLU A 354 -26.29 -18.73 8.61
C GLU A 354 -26.38 -17.23 8.33
N GLY A 355 -25.24 -16.61 8.02
CA GLY A 355 -25.14 -15.19 7.72
C GLY A 355 -25.31 -14.83 6.25
N ILE A 356 -25.35 -15.80 5.32
CA ILE A 356 -25.32 -15.55 3.87
C ILE A 356 -26.45 -14.65 3.38
N LYS A 357 -27.65 -14.75 3.98
CA LYS A 357 -28.82 -13.90 3.67
C LYS A 357 -28.80 -12.56 4.38
N LYS A 358 -27.99 -12.42 5.39
CA LYS A 358 -27.89 -11.17 6.15
C LYS A 358 -27.13 -10.14 5.33
N ARG A 359 -27.55 -8.89 5.45
CA ARG A 359 -26.90 -7.79 4.75
C ARG A 359 -25.46 -7.62 5.22
N PHE A 360 -24.51 -7.59 4.30
CA PHE A 360 -23.18 -7.06 4.56
C PHE A 360 -23.33 -5.55 4.81
N SER A 361 -22.93 -5.10 5.99
CA SER A 361 -23.26 -3.76 6.49
C SER A 361 -22.26 -2.70 6.06
N HIS A 362 -21.05 -3.11 5.72
CA HIS A 362 -19.98 -2.18 5.38
C HIS A 362 -20.11 -1.67 3.95
N GLN A 363 -19.78 -0.41 3.75
CA GLN A 363 -19.72 0.24 2.44
C GLN A 363 -18.37 0.89 2.22
N GLU A 364 -17.54 0.95 3.26
CA GLU A 364 -16.21 1.56 3.30
C GLU A 364 -15.26 0.63 4.04
N ALA A 365 -13.95 0.83 3.84
CA ALA A 365 -12.93 0.17 4.62
C ALA A 365 -13.17 0.42 6.12
N TRP A 366 -12.97 -0.63 6.91
CA TRP A 366 -13.11 -0.58 8.35
C TRP A 366 -11.93 -1.29 8.99
N VAL A 367 -11.27 -0.62 9.94
CA VAL A 367 -10.15 -1.15 10.71
C VAL A 367 -10.68 -1.64 12.06
N TRP A 368 -10.15 -2.76 12.54
CA TRP A 368 -10.47 -3.29 13.85
C TRP A 368 -9.95 -2.34 14.93
N GLU A 369 -10.84 -1.59 15.54
CA GLU A 369 -10.59 -0.93 16.80
C GLU A 369 -11.10 -1.86 17.90
N ASP A 370 -10.19 -2.57 18.57
CA ASP A 370 -10.53 -3.35 19.75
C ASP A 370 -10.68 -2.41 20.94
N ASP A 371 -11.81 -1.71 20.97
CA ASP A 371 -12.22 -0.88 22.10
C ASP A 371 -12.87 -1.69 23.23
N GLY A 372 -12.93 -3.03 23.08
CA GLY A 372 -13.59 -3.95 24.00
C GLY A 372 -15.11 -3.74 24.13
N SER A 373 -15.70 -2.85 23.32
CA SER A 373 -17.11 -2.50 23.42
C SER A 373 -18.04 -3.59 22.88
N ALA A 374 -19.28 -3.62 23.39
CA ALA A 374 -20.34 -4.49 22.85
C ALA A 374 -20.69 -4.13 21.40
N THR A 375 -20.48 -2.86 21.01
CA THR A 375 -20.70 -2.34 19.66
C THR A 375 -19.62 -2.85 18.71
N GLY A 376 -18.34 -2.79 19.08
CA GLY A 376 -17.23 -3.32 18.31
C GLY A 376 -17.42 -4.81 18.02
N ARG A 377 -17.77 -5.61 19.02
CA ARG A 377 -18.06 -7.06 18.84
C ARG A 377 -19.24 -7.33 17.90
N LYS A 378 -20.30 -6.52 17.91
CA LYS A 378 -21.43 -6.65 16.98
C LYS A 378 -21.04 -6.31 15.55
N ILE A 379 -20.23 -5.27 15.36
CA ILE A 379 -19.71 -4.87 14.04
C ILE A 379 -18.82 -6.00 13.50
N ALA A 380 -17.88 -6.50 14.31
CA ALA A 380 -17.04 -7.63 13.96
C ALA A 380 -17.84 -8.87 13.52
N ALA A 381 -18.87 -9.23 14.27
CA ALA A 381 -19.75 -10.35 13.90
C ALA A 381 -20.51 -10.10 12.57
N ALA A 382 -20.80 -8.85 12.23
CA ALA A 382 -21.49 -8.50 10.98
C ALA A 382 -20.59 -8.53 9.75
N THR A 383 -19.27 -8.47 9.93
CA THR A 383 -18.30 -8.53 8.81
C THR A 383 -18.31 -9.85 8.05
N THR A 384 -18.87 -10.92 8.63
CA THR A 384 -18.95 -12.25 7.99
C THR A 384 -20.27 -12.47 7.24
N ASN A 385 -21.20 -11.51 7.26
CA ASN A 385 -22.52 -11.63 6.63
C ASN A 385 -22.49 -11.38 5.12
N GLY A 386 -23.35 -12.10 4.39
CA GLY A 386 -23.68 -11.80 2.99
C GLY A 386 -22.52 -11.92 2.00
N GLN A 387 -21.59 -12.86 2.22
CA GLN A 387 -20.38 -13.02 1.42
C GLN A 387 -20.02 -14.48 1.14
N LEU A 388 -19.26 -14.68 0.07
CA LEU A 388 -18.67 -15.96 -0.32
C LEU A 388 -17.15 -15.83 -0.26
N GLU A 389 -16.47 -16.84 0.23
CA GLU A 389 -15.00 -16.88 0.22
C GLU A 389 -14.53 -17.25 -1.18
N LEU A 390 -13.63 -16.43 -1.75
CA LEU A 390 -13.04 -16.65 -3.07
C LEU A 390 -11.67 -17.33 -2.96
N VAL A 391 -10.84 -16.84 -2.04
CA VAL A 391 -9.50 -17.36 -1.81
C VAL A 391 -9.04 -16.99 -0.41
N ASP A 392 -8.47 -17.98 0.30
CA ASP A 392 -7.77 -17.79 1.57
C ASP A 392 -6.28 -17.57 1.28
N LEU A 393 -5.73 -16.46 1.77
CA LEU A 393 -4.32 -16.08 1.61
C LEU A 393 -3.46 -16.55 2.78
N GLY A 394 -4.07 -17.11 3.81
CA GLY A 394 -3.42 -17.45 5.08
C GLY A 394 -3.31 -16.28 6.04
N CYS A 395 -2.84 -16.54 7.26
CA CYS A 395 -2.64 -15.53 8.31
C CYS A 395 -3.87 -14.64 8.56
N GLY A 396 -5.10 -15.19 8.42
CA GLY A 396 -6.35 -14.45 8.64
C GLY A 396 -6.77 -13.52 7.49
N GLN A 397 -6.05 -13.54 6.38
CA GLN A 397 -6.37 -12.73 5.20
C GLN A 397 -7.10 -13.56 4.13
N SER A 398 -8.13 -12.98 3.51
CA SER A 398 -8.88 -13.63 2.43
C SER A 398 -9.59 -12.62 1.54
N TYR A 399 -9.81 -12.98 0.26
CA TYR A 399 -10.70 -12.23 -0.63
C TYR A 399 -12.10 -12.83 -0.64
N ARG A 400 -13.12 -11.99 -0.55
CA ARG A 400 -14.52 -12.40 -0.47
C ARG A 400 -15.42 -11.61 -1.41
N LEU A 401 -16.37 -12.33 -2.03
CA LEU A 401 -17.38 -11.74 -2.91
C LEU A 401 -18.64 -11.40 -2.09
N ILE A 402 -19.05 -10.16 -2.12
CA ILE A 402 -20.28 -9.73 -1.44
C ILE A 402 -21.50 -10.12 -2.30
N VAL A 403 -22.42 -10.85 -1.69
CA VAL A 403 -23.63 -11.35 -2.36
C VAL A 403 -24.93 -10.77 -1.81
N CYS A 404 -24.88 -10.10 -0.63
CA CYS A 404 -26.03 -9.49 0.00
C CYS A 404 -25.68 -8.12 0.62
N GLY A 405 -26.41 -7.07 0.27
CA GLY A 405 -26.19 -5.70 0.80
C GLY A 405 -25.86 -4.69 -0.28
N GLY A 406 -25.42 -3.51 0.14
CA GLY A 406 -25.12 -2.38 -0.76
C GLY A 406 -23.88 -2.61 -1.63
N ALA A 407 -22.95 -3.42 -1.16
CA ALA A 407 -21.71 -3.79 -1.86
C ALA A 407 -21.84 -5.05 -2.73
N LYS A 408 -23.08 -5.52 -3.00
CA LYS A 408 -23.31 -6.75 -3.77
C LYS A 408 -22.60 -6.72 -5.12
N GLY A 409 -21.82 -7.76 -5.39
CA GLY A 409 -21.04 -7.95 -6.59
C GLY A 409 -19.58 -7.46 -6.49
N GLU A 410 -19.22 -6.80 -5.39
CA GLU A 410 -17.85 -6.34 -5.13
C GLU A 410 -17.03 -7.43 -4.45
N VAL A 411 -15.73 -7.45 -4.74
CA VAL A 411 -14.76 -8.24 -3.99
C VAL A 411 -14.12 -7.37 -2.91
N TRP A 412 -13.97 -7.95 -1.73
CA TRP A 412 -13.42 -7.31 -0.54
C TRP A 412 -12.24 -8.09 0.01
N ASP A 413 -11.24 -7.37 0.47
CA ASP A 413 -10.13 -7.89 1.27
C ASP A 413 -10.57 -7.95 2.73
N MET A 414 -10.37 -9.11 3.35
CA MET A 414 -10.64 -9.38 4.76
C MET A 414 -9.34 -9.76 5.43
N ALA A 415 -8.86 -8.95 6.34
CA ALA A 415 -7.65 -9.19 7.11
C ALA A 415 -7.90 -9.08 8.61
N ASP A 416 -6.99 -9.61 9.41
CA ASP A 416 -7.07 -9.54 10.88
C ASP A 416 -7.08 -8.10 11.41
N VAL A 417 -6.57 -7.16 10.64
CA VAL A 417 -6.51 -5.73 10.99
C VAL A 417 -7.71 -4.92 10.48
N GLY A 418 -8.55 -5.50 9.63
CA GLY A 418 -9.72 -4.79 9.08
C GLY A 418 -10.23 -5.39 7.78
N ILE A 419 -11.18 -4.69 7.17
CA ILE A 419 -11.79 -5.07 5.90
C ILE A 419 -11.83 -3.87 4.95
N ALA A 420 -11.59 -4.10 3.68
CA ALA A 420 -11.63 -3.07 2.66
C ALA A 420 -12.17 -3.61 1.32
N PRO A 421 -12.87 -2.79 0.51
CA PRO A 421 -13.15 -3.18 -0.85
C PRO A 421 -11.85 -3.30 -1.64
N TYR A 422 -11.70 -4.38 -2.39
CA TYR A 422 -10.55 -4.54 -3.27
C TYR A 422 -10.61 -3.52 -4.41
N GLY A 423 -9.49 -2.83 -4.62
CA GLY A 423 -9.48 -1.69 -5.51
C GLY A 423 -10.63 -0.76 -5.14
N ASN A 424 -11.22 -0.14 -6.09
CA ASN A 424 -12.40 0.70 -5.84
C ASN A 424 -13.73 -0.08 -5.88
N GLY A 425 -13.79 -1.27 -5.27
CA GLY A 425 -14.96 -2.15 -5.29
C GLY A 425 -15.13 -2.85 -6.62
N LEU A 426 -14.05 -3.45 -7.16
CA LEU A 426 -14.07 -4.21 -8.40
C LEU A 426 -15.08 -5.36 -8.34
N ASP A 427 -15.66 -5.71 -9.50
CA ASP A 427 -16.44 -6.94 -9.60
C ASP A 427 -15.52 -8.16 -9.69
N PHE A 428 -16.15 -9.33 -9.61
CA PHE A 428 -15.43 -10.59 -9.59
C PHE A 428 -14.48 -10.78 -10.79
N LEU A 429 -14.89 -10.42 -12.01
CA LEU A 429 -14.08 -10.65 -13.21
C LEU A 429 -12.90 -9.70 -13.30
N ASP A 430 -13.10 -8.41 -12.96
CA ASP A 430 -12.03 -7.42 -12.94
C ASP A 430 -11.02 -7.77 -11.84
N TRP A 431 -11.49 -8.09 -10.63
CA TRP A 431 -10.64 -8.54 -9.54
C TRP A 431 -9.86 -9.81 -9.90
N LEU A 432 -10.52 -10.81 -10.51
CA LEU A 432 -9.85 -12.07 -10.86
C LEU A 432 -8.74 -11.85 -11.90
N ARG A 433 -8.97 -10.96 -12.86
CA ARG A 433 -7.96 -10.57 -13.84
C ARG A 433 -6.73 -9.97 -13.14
N ASP A 434 -6.94 -8.97 -12.26
CA ASP A 434 -5.87 -8.31 -11.53
C ASP A 434 -5.13 -9.30 -10.61
N PHE A 435 -5.86 -10.21 -9.96
CA PHE A 435 -5.26 -11.26 -9.15
C PHE A 435 -4.35 -12.19 -9.96
N LEU A 436 -4.80 -12.64 -11.14
CA LEU A 436 -4.04 -13.53 -12.03
C LEU A 436 -2.82 -12.81 -12.66
N ASP A 437 -2.88 -11.51 -12.86
CA ASP A 437 -1.76 -10.68 -13.36
C ASP A 437 -0.72 -10.37 -12.26
N GLY A 438 -0.98 -10.77 -11.00
CA GLY A 438 -0.10 -10.50 -9.87
C GLY A 438 -0.08 -9.03 -9.43
N THR A 439 -1.03 -8.23 -9.89
CA THR A 439 -1.17 -6.80 -9.56
C THR A 439 -2.00 -6.56 -8.28
N ALA A 440 -2.58 -7.64 -7.73
CA ALA A 440 -3.26 -7.57 -6.43
C ALA A 440 -2.26 -7.20 -5.33
N PRO A 441 -2.54 -6.21 -4.48
CA PRO A 441 -1.71 -5.93 -3.30
C PRO A 441 -1.56 -7.20 -2.46
N LYS A 442 -0.31 -7.50 -2.13
CA LYS A 442 0.04 -8.67 -1.30
C LYS A 442 -0.06 -8.32 0.16
#